data_debfe726fc8bd51dff4825a0850ccfde
#
_entry.id   debfe726fc8bd51dff4825a0850ccfde
#
_cell.length_a   1.000
_cell.length_b   1.000
_cell.length_c   1.000
_cell.angle_alpha   90.00
_cell.angle_beta   90.00
_cell.angle_gamma   90.00
#
_symmetry.space_group_name_H-M   'P 1'
#
loop_
_entity.id
_entity.type
_entity.pdbx_description
1 polymer ?
#
loop_
_entity_poly.entity_id
_entity_poly.type
_entity_poly.pdbx_seq_one_letter_code
_entity_poly.pdbx_strand_id
1 'polypeptide(L)'
;LTTSALAAEPGGSAIGDAAVDSEVKRRLRHVLWLGGSACSGKSEVARRLAAAHGVAVYSADDAFERHRGAADPDVHRSFCRVGDLAPDQLWAAPAAQQAEDLLAFHGEHLEMVVGDLLRAAPGVPLLVEGACLLPARVAELIESPRQALWLVATTGFRRRLYRRRGPWVAELLASCAEPRQAFDRWMDRDDILASWRIAEAGRLGLSWWSVDGGREQAALAAAAAAHFGFRGGST
;
A
#
# COMPACT_ATOMS: atom_id res chain seq x y z
N LEU A 1 -7.13 -12.20 26.22
CA LEU A 1 -5.77 -12.00 25.75
C LEU A 1 -5.71 -10.61 25.15
N THR A 2 -5.04 -9.72 25.84
CA THR A 2 -4.95 -8.27 25.69
C THR A 2 -4.33 -7.89 24.36
N THR A 3 -5.10 -7.19 23.53
CA THR A 3 -4.64 -6.43 22.37
C THR A 3 -3.92 -5.17 22.87
N SER A 4 -2.67 -5.33 23.24
CA SER A 4 -1.77 -4.19 23.55
C SER A 4 -0.53 -4.31 22.70
N ALA A 5 -0.19 -3.18 22.07
CA ALA A 5 1.06 -2.83 21.45
C ALA A 5 1.24 -3.13 19.96
N LEU A 6 0.64 -2.29 19.12
CA LEU A 6 1.27 -1.72 17.94
C LEU A 6 0.98 -0.21 17.96
N ALA A 7 1.34 0.44 19.06
CA ALA A 7 1.47 1.88 19.08
C ALA A 7 2.90 2.17 18.61
N ALA A 8 3.09 2.41 17.31
CA ALA A 8 4.29 3.03 16.80
C ALA A 8 4.34 4.44 17.40
N GLU A 9 5.31 4.69 18.28
CA GLU A 9 5.75 6.04 18.57
C GLU A 9 6.09 6.72 17.23
N PRO A 10 5.67 7.97 17.01
CA PRO A 10 6.02 8.69 15.81
C PRO A 10 7.51 9.00 15.86
N GLY A 11 8.32 8.17 15.22
CA GLY A 11 9.70 8.49 14.90
C GLY A 11 9.67 9.80 14.11
N GLY A 12 10.27 10.85 14.69
CA GLY A 12 10.22 12.20 14.17
C GLY A 12 10.72 12.28 12.73
N SER A 13 9.79 12.37 11.79
CA SER A 13 10.05 12.78 10.43
C SER A 13 10.03 14.30 10.41
N ALA A 14 11.08 14.91 9.85
CA ALA A 14 11.20 16.35 9.66
C ALA A 14 10.27 16.86 8.54
N ILE A 15 8.97 16.73 8.73
CA ILE A 15 7.97 17.57 8.09
C ILE A 15 7.31 18.35 9.24
N GLY A 16 8.03 19.25 9.78
CA GLY A 16 7.58 20.08 10.89
C GLY A 16 7.42 21.51 10.44
N ASP A 17 6.28 21.82 9.88
CA ASP A 17 5.65 23.13 10.05
C ASP A 17 4.24 23.05 9.40
N ALA A 18 3.20 23.48 10.11
CA ALA A 18 1.82 23.44 9.61
C ALA A 18 1.65 24.15 8.25
N ALA A 19 2.55 25.08 7.91
CA ALA A 19 2.59 25.76 6.62
C ALA A 19 3.14 24.86 5.50
N VAL A 20 4.14 24.02 5.78
CA VAL A 20 4.70 23.05 4.84
C VAL A 20 3.67 21.95 4.54
N ASP A 21 2.98 21.47 5.58
CA ASP A 21 1.93 20.46 5.44
C ASP A 21 0.76 20.95 4.57
N SER A 22 0.35 22.21 4.73
CA SER A 22 -0.72 22.81 3.91
C SER A 22 -0.32 22.98 2.45
N GLU A 23 0.93 23.30 2.17
CA GLU A 23 1.48 23.41 0.81
C GLU A 23 1.56 22.03 0.13
N VAL A 24 2.02 21.01 0.83
CA VAL A 24 2.08 19.63 0.32
C VAL A 24 0.67 19.14 -0.03
N LYS A 25 -0.31 19.30 0.86
CA LYS A 25 -1.72 18.95 0.60
C LYS A 25 -2.25 19.65 -0.65
N ARG A 26 -2.02 20.96 -0.75
CA ARG A 26 -2.45 21.75 -1.91
C ARG A 26 -1.84 21.25 -3.21
N ARG A 27 -0.56 20.91 -3.21
CA ARG A 27 0.13 20.36 -4.38
C ARG A 27 -0.37 18.99 -4.79
N LEU A 28 -0.77 18.16 -3.82
CA LEU A 28 -1.26 16.80 -4.03
C LEU A 28 -2.81 16.70 -4.10
N ARG A 29 -3.55 17.80 -4.09
CA ARG A 29 -5.03 17.81 -4.12
C ARG A 29 -5.65 17.08 -5.31
N HIS A 30 -4.90 16.92 -6.41
CA HIS A 30 -5.33 16.21 -7.62
C HIS A 30 -5.01 14.72 -7.59
N VAL A 31 -4.39 14.24 -6.51
CA VAL A 31 -3.98 12.85 -6.35
C VAL A 31 -5.08 12.07 -5.64
N LEU A 32 -5.41 10.91 -6.19
CA LEU A 32 -6.27 9.89 -5.60
C LEU A 32 -5.40 8.73 -5.13
N TRP A 33 -5.71 8.16 -3.96
CA TRP A 33 -4.86 7.18 -3.29
C TRP A 33 -5.58 5.85 -3.16
N LEU A 34 -5.09 4.81 -3.82
CA LEU A 34 -5.64 3.45 -3.78
C LEU A 34 -4.66 2.51 -3.07
N GLY A 35 -4.80 2.44 -1.75
CA GLY A 35 -4.00 1.58 -0.89
C GLY A 35 -4.60 0.19 -0.68
N GLY A 36 -3.92 -0.61 0.15
CA GLY A 36 -4.48 -1.87 0.62
C GLY A 36 -3.50 -3.04 0.62
N SER A 37 -4.04 -4.24 0.87
CA SER A 37 -3.24 -5.46 0.99
C SER A 37 -2.83 -6.04 -0.36
N ALA A 38 -1.87 -6.96 -0.34
CA ALA A 38 -1.59 -7.80 -1.49
C ALA A 38 -2.84 -8.62 -1.88
N CYS A 39 -2.95 -8.98 -3.16
CA CYS A 39 -4.05 -9.76 -3.72
C CYS A 39 -5.45 -9.10 -3.62
N SER A 40 -5.56 -7.83 -3.29
CA SER A 40 -6.85 -7.12 -3.21
C SER A 40 -7.37 -6.57 -4.55
N GLY A 41 -6.59 -6.67 -5.63
CA GLY A 41 -7.00 -6.21 -6.96
C GLY A 41 -6.79 -4.71 -7.22
N LYS A 42 -6.00 -4.00 -6.40
CA LYS A 42 -5.69 -2.57 -6.57
C LYS A 42 -5.26 -2.21 -7.99
N SER A 43 -4.24 -2.87 -8.49
CA SER A 43 -3.66 -2.58 -9.80
C SER A 43 -4.67 -2.83 -10.94
N GLU A 44 -5.54 -3.84 -10.83
CA GLU A 44 -6.62 -4.07 -11.80
C GLU A 44 -7.69 -2.98 -11.72
N VAL A 45 -8.07 -2.56 -10.51
CA VAL A 45 -8.99 -1.42 -10.31
C VAL A 45 -8.37 -0.15 -10.88
N ALA A 46 -7.11 0.15 -10.60
CA ALA A 46 -6.40 1.32 -11.13
C ALA A 46 -6.36 1.31 -12.67
N ARG A 47 -6.01 0.18 -13.27
CA ARG A 47 -6.00 0.00 -14.73
C ARG A 47 -7.37 0.24 -15.36
N ARG A 48 -8.45 -0.26 -14.73
CA ARG A 48 -9.83 -0.05 -15.21
C ARG A 48 -10.26 1.41 -15.08
N LEU A 49 -9.92 2.08 -13.99
CA LEU A 49 -10.19 3.51 -13.81
C LEU A 49 -9.45 4.35 -14.85
N ALA A 50 -8.17 4.04 -15.12
CA ALA A 50 -7.41 4.68 -16.18
C ALA A 50 -8.08 4.54 -17.54
N ALA A 51 -8.48 3.32 -17.90
CA ALA A 51 -9.12 3.02 -19.19
C ALA A 51 -10.51 3.70 -19.34
N ALA A 52 -11.29 3.77 -18.26
CA ALA A 52 -12.64 4.30 -18.30
C ALA A 52 -12.72 5.84 -18.17
N HIS A 53 -11.78 6.45 -17.47
CA HIS A 53 -11.85 7.87 -17.09
C HIS A 53 -10.63 8.69 -17.54
N GLY A 54 -9.64 8.08 -18.18
CA GLY A 54 -8.44 8.79 -18.66
C GLY A 54 -7.55 9.31 -17.53
N VAL A 55 -7.70 8.80 -16.29
CA VAL A 55 -6.85 9.18 -15.18
C VAL A 55 -5.47 8.51 -15.33
N ALA A 56 -4.40 9.28 -15.13
CA ALA A 56 -3.06 8.74 -15.10
C ALA A 56 -2.88 7.83 -13.86
N VAL A 57 -2.05 6.80 -13.96
CA VAL A 57 -1.75 5.89 -12.84
C VAL A 57 -0.27 5.97 -12.50
N TYR A 58 0.02 6.11 -11.22
CA TYR A 58 1.35 5.90 -10.65
C TYR A 58 1.30 4.63 -9.78
N SER A 59 2.04 3.60 -10.18
CA SER A 59 2.22 2.38 -9.40
C SER A 59 3.46 2.52 -8.52
N ALA A 60 3.26 2.50 -7.20
CA ALA A 60 4.37 2.49 -6.26
C ALA A 60 5.17 1.19 -6.34
N ASP A 61 4.49 0.07 -6.62
CA ASP A 61 5.14 -1.23 -6.76
C ASP A 61 6.06 -1.24 -8.00
N ASP A 62 5.66 -0.62 -9.13
CA ASP A 62 6.51 -0.49 -10.32
C ASP A 62 7.68 0.50 -10.11
N ALA A 63 7.51 1.48 -9.23
CA ALA A 63 8.57 2.42 -8.90
C ALA A 63 9.65 1.84 -7.95
N PHE A 64 9.39 0.67 -7.37
CA PHE A 64 10.23 0.07 -6.33
C PHE A 64 11.70 -0.06 -6.73
N GLU A 65 12.00 -0.66 -7.88
CA GLU A 65 13.40 -0.85 -8.31
C GLU A 65 14.14 0.47 -8.55
N ARG A 66 13.44 1.47 -9.08
CA ARG A 66 14.01 2.81 -9.26
C ARG A 66 14.28 3.47 -7.90
N HIS A 67 13.37 3.34 -6.95
CA HIS A 67 13.54 3.83 -5.59
C HIS A 67 14.68 3.10 -4.88
N ARG A 68 14.78 1.78 -5.04
CA ARG A 68 15.87 0.98 -4.49
C ARG A 68 17.24 1.46 -4.98
N GLY A 69 17.37 1.79 -6.27
CA GLY A 69 18.60 2.34 -6.82
C GLY A 69 18.93 3.77 -6.39
N ALA A 70 17.94 4.52 -5.88
CA ALA A 70 18.10 5.90 -5.45
C ALA A 70 18.08 6.06 -3.90
N ALA A 71 17.80 5.00 -3.16
CA ALA A 71 17.69 5.05 -1.70
C ALA A 71 19.04 5.33 -1.04
N ASP A 72 19.03 6.24 -0.06
CA ASP A 72 20.15 6.50 0.81
C ASP A 72 20.02 5.65 2.08
N PRO A 73 20.96 4.73 2.37
CA PRO A 73 20.88 3.85 3.53
C PRO A 73 20.89 4.59 4.89
N ASP A 74 21.40 5.81 4.95
CA ASP A 74 21.39 6.62 6.18
C ASP A 74 20.02 7.26 6.42
N VAL A 75 19.25 7.48 5.36
CA VAL A 75 17.89 8.06 5.39
C VAL A 75 16.81 6.98 5.33
N HIS A 76 16.93 6.05 4.37
CA HIS A 76 15.94 5.01 4.07
C HIS A 76 16.39 3.65 4.66
N ARG A 77 16.66 3.62 5.96
CA ARG A 77 17.27 2.46 6.65
C ARG A 77 16.44 1.19 6.57
N SER A 78 15.14 1.31 6.83
CA SER A 78 14.23 0.17 6.81
C SER A 78 13.98 -0.31 5.39
N PHE A 79 13.86 0.61 4.44
CA PHE A 79 13.67 0.31 3.03
C PHE A 79 14.88 -0.46 2.45
N CYS A 80 16.10 0.00 2.71
CA CYS A 80 17.32 -0.69 2.28
C CYS A 80 17.47 -2.03 3.00
N ARG A 81 17.36 -2.05 4.35
CA ARG A 81 17.53 -3.28 5.13
C ARG A 81 16.56 -4.38 4.73
N VAL A 82 15.26 -4.09 4.61
CA VAL A 82 14.26 -5.10 4.24
C VAL A 82 14.37 -5.49 2.78
N GLY A 83 14.69 -4.52 1.90
CA GLY A 83 14.88 -4.77 0.48
C GLY A 83 16.08 -5.67 0.14
N ASP A 84 17.07 -5.73 1.02
CA ASP A 84 18.30 -6.54 0.85
C ASP A 84 18.24 -7.91 1.54
N LEU A 85 17.16 -8.25 2.24
CA LEU A 85 17.01 -9.54 2.91
C LEU A 85 16.95 -10.68 1.88
N ALA A 86 17.77 -11.70 2.13
CA ALA A 86 17.64 -12.98 1.40
C ALA A 86 16.29 -13.66 1.73
N PRO A 87 15.77 -14.55 0.85
CA PRO A 87 14.49 -15.21 1.05
C PRO A 87 14.33 -15.86 2.44
N ASP A 88 15.32 -16.60 2.92
CA ASP A 88 15.27 -17.20 4.26
C ASP A 88 15.20 -16.14 5.38
N GLN A 89 15.88 -15.03 5.21
CA GLN A 89 15.89 -13.94 6.19
C GLN A 89 14.54 -13.21 6.26
N LEU A 90 13.85 -13.07 5.09
CA LEU A 90 12.53 -12.44 5.02
C LEU A 90 11.51 -13.13 5.96
N TRP A 91 11.62 -14.44 6.14
CA TRP A 91 10.66 -15.25 6.87
C TRP A 91 11.21 -15.83 8.19
N ALA A 92 12.46 -15.49 8.57
CA ALA A 92 13.10 -16.02 9.78
C ALA A 92 12.45 -15.48 11.06
N ALA A 93 12.15 -14.19 11.10
CA ALA A 93 11.57 -13.54 12.27
C ALA A 93 10.11 -13.94 12.51
N PRO A 94 9.58 -13.76 13.74
CA PRO A 94 8.14 -13.88 14.01
C PRO A 94 7.32 -12.94 13.11
N ALA A 95 6.10 -13.34 12.75
CA ALA A 95 5.23 -12.58 11.84
C ALA A 95 4.94 -11.16 12.32
N ALA A 96 4.84 -10.94 13.64
CA ALA A 96 4.65 -9.61 14.21
C ALA A 96 5.85 -8.68 13.94
N GLN A 97 7.08 -9.18 14.15
CA GLN A 97 8.30 -8.41 13.86
C GLN A 97 8.42 -8.11 12.36
N GLN A 98 8.11 -9.10 11.50
CA GLN A 98 8.08 -8.88 10.05
C GLN A 98 7.06 -7.81 9.65
N ALA A 99 5.90 -7.74 10.35
CA ALA A 99 4.89 -6.72 10.09
C ALA A 99 5.37 -5.33 10.49
N GLU A 100 6.03 -5.18 11.63
CA GLU A 100 6.65 -3.93 12.08
C GLU A 100 7.73 -3.46 11.10
N ASP A 101 8.63 -4.35 10.72
CA ASP A 101 9.70 -4.07 9.75
C ASP A 101 9.12 -3.61 8.39
N LEU A 102 8.04 -4.25 7.93
CA LEU A 102 7.40 -3.90 6.67
C LEU A 102 6.57 -2.60 6.77
N LEU A 103 6.03 -2.25 7.92
CA LEU A 103 5.41 -0.94 8.13
C LEU A 103 6.45 0.19 8.04
N ALA A 104 7.61 0.02 8.68
CA ALA A 104 8.71 0.98 8.58
C ALA A 104 9.22 1.11 7.13
N PHE A 105 9.44 -0.03 6.46
CA PHE A 105 9.79 -0.08 5.02
C PHE A 105 8.77 0.67 4.15
N HIS A 106 7.47 0.43 4.35
CA HIS A 106 6.41 1.10 3.60
C HIS A 106 6.35 2.60 3.88
N GLY A 107 6.65 3.02 5.12
CA GLY A 107 6.73 4.44 5.48
C GLY A 107 7.78 5.18 4.66
N GLU A 108 9.01 4.66 4.65
CA GLU A 108 10.11 5.24 3.88
C GLU A 108 9.86 5.16 2.36
N HIS A 109 9.27 4.06 1.87
CA HIS A 109 8.88 3.95 0.47
C HIS A 109 7.83 4.99 0.07
N LEU A 110 6.84 5.24 0.92
CA LEU A 110 5.84 6.27 0.67
C LEU A 110 6.45 7.68 0.62
N GLU A 111 7.45 7.98 1.44
CA GLU A 111 8.18 9.25 1.38
C GLU A 111 8.86 9.46 0.00
N MET A 112 9.46 8.40 -0.55
CA MET A 112 10.03 8.44 -1.89
C MET A 112 8.96 8.64 -2.98
N VAL A 113 7.80 7.96 -2.86
CA VAL A 113 6.63 8.15 -3.73
C VAL A 113 6.16 9.60 -3.68
N VAL A 114 5.97 10.16 -2.49
CA VAL A 114 5.57 11.58 -2.31
C VAL A 114 6.60 12.52 -2.95
N GLY A 115 7.88 12.24 -2.78
CA GLY A 115 8.96 12.97 -3.43
C GLY A 115 8.83 13.00 -4.97
N ASP A 116 8.48 11.87 -5.59
CA ASP A 116 8.22 11.79 -7.03
C ASP A 116 7.02 12.64 -7.44
N LEU A 117 5.92 12.51 -6.69
CA LEU A 117 4.68 13.26 -6.98
C LEU A 117 4.89 14.77 -6.88
N LEU A 118 5.69 15.22 -5.92
CA LEU A 118 6.01 16.63 -5.75
C LEU A 118 6.96 17.16 -6.84
N ARG A 119 7.73 16.30 -7.50
CA ARG A 119 8.57 16.67 -8.66
C ARG A 119 7.79 16.67 -9.97
N ALA A 120 6.68 15.92 -10.04
CA ALA A 120 5.85 15.88 -11.24
C ALA A 120 5.09 17.21 -11.47
N ALA A 121 4.72 17.48 -12.73
CA ALA A 121 3.93 18.66 -13.07
C ALA A 121 2.54 18.58 -12.39
N PRO A 122 2.09 19.65 -11.71
CA PRO A 122 0.80 19.66 -11.03
C PRO A 122 -0.38 19.73 -12.02
N GLY A 123 -1.52 19.16 -11.61
CA GLY A 123 -2.82 19.51 -12.20
C GLY A 123 -3.49 18.46 -13.08
N VAL A 124 -2.84 17.36 -13.42
CA VAL A 124 -3.53 16.25 -14.10
C VAL A 124 -4.03 15.27 -13.02
N PRO A 125 -5.31 14.84 -13.05
CA PRO A 125 -5.79 13.82 -12.12
C PRO A 125 -4.90 12.58 -12.16
N LEU A 126 -4.41 12.16 -10.99
CA LEU A 126 -3.47 11.07 -10.84
C LEU A 126 -3.97 10.09 -9.80
N LEU A 127 -4.06 8.81 -10.16
CA LEU A 127 -4.34 7.73 -9.24
C LEU A 127 -3.03 7.05 -8.83
N VAL A 128 -2.67 7.15 -7.56
CA VAL A 128 -1.52 6.45 -6.97
C VAL A 128 -2.01 5.15 -6.37
N GLU A 129 -1.40 4.02 -6.75
CA GLU A 129 -1.70 2.73 -6.15
C GLU A 129 -0.45 2.07 -5.57
N GLY A 130 -0.63 1.30 -4.48
CA GLY A 130 0.46 0.54 -3.90
C GLY A 130 0.19 0.01 -2.48
N ALA A 131 1.01 -0.94 -2.06
CA ALA A 131 0.96 -1.50 -0.73
C ALA A 131 1.57 -0.57 0.32
N CYS A 132 2.47 0.33 -0.06
CA CYS A 132 3.13 1.29 0.82
C CYS A 132 2.24 2.47 1.24
N LEU A 133 1.03 2.60 0.69
CA LEU A 133 0.10 3.67 1.05
C LEU A 133 -0.48 3.40 2.45
N LEU A 134 0.22 3.88 3.49
CA LEU A 134 -0.17 3.73 4.89
C LEU A 134 -1.28 4.72 5.24
N PRO A 135 -2.41 4.30 5.88
CA PRO A 135 -3.57 5.18 6.13
C PRO A 135 -3.21 6.46 6.89
N ALA A 136 -2.43 6.39 7.96
CA ALA A 136 -2.04 7.55 8.75
C ALA A 136 -1.25 8.58 7.93
N ARG A 137 -0.28 8.12 7.16
CA ARG A 137 0.55 9.00 6.34
C ARG A 137 -0.22 9.63 5.17
N VAL A 138 -1.11 8.85 4.53
CA VAL A 138 -1.97 9.38 3.46
C VAL A 138 -2.98 10.39 4.01
N ALA A 139 -3.50 10.20 5.23
CA ALA A 139 -4.39 11.15 5.88
C ALA A 139 -3.77 12.55 6.04
N GLU A 140 -2.45 12.62 6.22
CA GLU A 140 -1.69 13.86 6.27
C GLU A 140 -1.54 14.56 4.90
N LEU A 141 -1.80 13.87 3.79
CA LEU A 141 -1.59 14.35 2.43
C LEU A 141 -2.88 14.74 1.70
N ILE A 142 -4.04 14.37 2.23
CA ILE A 142 -5.34 14.56 1.59
C ILE A 142 -6.13 15.75 2.18
N GLU A 143 -6.96 16.38 1.36
CA GLU A 143 -7.92 17.42 1.79
C GLU A 143 -9.28 16.81 2.13
N SER A 144 -9.59 15.63 1.61
CA SER A 144 -10.87 14.94 1.81
C SER A 144 -10.69 13.42 1.91
N PRO A 145 -11.40 12.74 2.82
CA PRO A 145 -11.40 11.27 2.90
C PRO A 145 -11.79 10.57 1.59
N ARG A 146 -12.50 11.26 0.69
CA ARG A 146 -12.88 10.73 -0.62
C ARG A 146 -11.71 10.57 -1.59
N GLN A 147 -10.57 11.20 -1.30
CA GLN A 147 -9.36 11.04 -2.11
C GLN A 147 -8.64 9.72 -1.87
N ALA A 148 -9.04 8.95 -0.86
CA ALA A 148 -8.34 7.73 -0.47
C ALA A 148 -9.28 6.55 -0.25
N LEU A 149 -8.83 5.35 -0.68
CA LEU A 149 -9.55 4.09 -0.53
C LEU A 149 -8.55 2.95 -0.30
N TRP A 150 -8.86 2.07 0.66
CA TRP A 150 -8.09 0.84 0.88
C TRP A 150 -8.90 -0.39 0.48
N LEU A 151 -8.29 -1.25 -0.35
CA LEU A 151 -8.82 -2.57 -0.67
C LEU A 151 -8.05 -3.62 0.15
N VAL A 152 -8.76 -4.39 0.97
CA VAL A 152 -8.13 -5.35 1.86
C VAL A 152 -8.66 -6.75 1.58
N ALA A 153 -7.80 -7.63 1.07
CA ALA A 153 -8.15 -9.01 0.80
C ALA A 153 -8.38 -9.78 2.11
N THR A 154 -9.46 -10.58 2.17
CA THR A 154 -9.67 -11.50 3.29
C THR A 154 -8.57 -12.56 3.33
N THR A 155 -8.26 -13.08 4.52
CA THR A 155 -7.23 -14.12 4.73
C THR A 155 -7.40 -15.31 3.78
N GLY A 156 -8.60 -15.88 3.72
CA GLY A 156 -8.88 -17.04 2.86
C GLY A 156 -8.71 -16.73 1.37
N PHE A 157 -9.14 -15.55 0.93
CA PHE A 157 -9.00 -15.13 -0.47
C PHE A 157 -7.53 -14.89 -0.83
N ARG A 158 -6.79 -14.18 0.01
CA ARG A 158 -5.36 -13.89 -0.17
C ARG A 158 -4.54 -15.19 -0.25
N ARG A 159 -4.72 -16.13 0.71
CA ARG A 159 -4.02 -17.43 0.71
C ARG A 159 -4.29 -18.25 -0.55
N ARG A 160 -5.54 -18.23 -1.09
CA ARG A 160 -5.87 -18.89 -2.36
C ARG A 160 -5.17 -18.24 -3.55
N LEU A 161 -5.16 -16.91 -3.60
CA LEU A 161 -4.56 -16.17 -4.71
C LEU A 161 -3.04 -16.27 -4.74
N TYR A 162 -2.36 -16.21 -3.59
CA TYR A 162 -0.91 -16.37 -3.55
C TYR A 162 -0.47 -17.71 -4.15
N ARG A 163 -1.17 -18.79 -3.86
CA ARG A 163 -0.88 -20.11 -4.45
C ARG A 163 -1.05 -20.16 -5.98
N ARG A 164 -1.72 -19.18 -6.57
CA ARG A 164 -2.01 -19.06 -8.01
C ARG A 164 -1.30 -17.88 -8.68
N ARG A 165 -0.51 -17.11 -7.94
CA ARG A 165 0.02 -15.81 -8.40
C ARG A 165 1.19 -15.94 -9.38
N GLY A 166 1.50 -17.13 -9.85
CA GLY A 166 2.53 -17.39 -10.84
C GLY A 166 3.76 -18.09 -10.25
N PRO A 167 4.73 -18.46 -11.11
CA PRO A 167 5.87 -19.27 -10.73
C PRO A 167 6.78 -18.59 -9.69
N TRP A 168 6.87 -17.25 -9.70
CA TRP A 168 7.76 -16.51 -8.83
C TRP A 168 7.53 -16.77 -7.31
N VAL A 169 6.27 -17.00 -6.89
CA VAL A 169 5.96 -17.35 -5.48
C VAL A 169 6.54 -18.72 -5.16
N ALA A 170 6.37 -19.69 -6.06
CA ALA A 170 6.91 -21.03 -5.88
C ALA A 170 8.44 -21.01 -5.88
N GLU A 171 9.07 -20.25 -6.78
CA GLU A 171 10.52 -20.06 -6.89
C GLU A 171 11.09 -19.41 -5.62
N LEU A 172 10.46 -18.33 -5.13
CA LEU A 172 10.84 -17.67 -3.90
C LEU A 172 10.79 -18.64 -2.71
N LEU A 173 9.70 -19.39 -2.57
CA LEU A 173 9.55 -20.36 -1.49
C LEU A 173 10.50 -21.55 -1.63
N ALA A 174 10.80 -21.99 -2.86
CA ALA A 174 11.75 -23.07 -3.10
C ALA A 174 13.20 -22.70 -2.73
N SER A 175 13.52 -21.40 -2.69
CA SER A 175 14.81 -20.91 -2.22
C SER A 175 14.93 -20.82 -0.69
N CYS A 176 13.83 -21.07 0.05
CA CYS A 176 13.83 -21.12 1.50
C CYS A 176 14.12 -22.55 2.02
N ALA A 177 14.83 -22.67 3.13
CA ALA A 177 15.12 -23.95 3.78
C ALA A 177 13.82 -24.69 4.21
N GLU A 178 12.81 -23.94 4.67
CA GLU A 178 11.52 -24.45 5.15
C GLU A 178 10.34 -23.79 4.39
N PRO A 179 10.07 -24.15 3.10
CA PRO A 179 9.11 -23.45 2.25
C PRO A 179 7.70 -23.33 2.81
N ARG A 180 7.20 -24.38 3.49
CA ARG A 180 5.86 -24.37 4.10
C ARG A 180 5.78 -23.37 5.25
N GLN A 181 6.75 -23.39 6.14
CA GLN A 181 6.82 -22.47 7.28
C GLN A 181 7.02 -21.03 6.81
N ALA A 182 7.86 -20.80 5.78
CA ALA A 182 8.03 -19.50 5.15
C ALA A 182 6.71 -18.96 4.61
N PHE A 183 5.94 -19.79 3.89
CA PHE A 183 4.62 -19.40 3.40
C PHE A 183 3.63 -19.07 4.52
N ASP A 184 3.58 -19.88 5.57
CA ASP A 184 2.66 -19.64 6.69
C ASP A 184 3.03 -18.35 7.44
N ARG A 185 4.30 -18.11 7.74
CA ARG A 185 4.78 -16.84 8.33
C ARG A 185 4.49 -15.63 7.44
N TRP A 186 4.67 -15.76 6.13
CA TRP A 186 4.29 -14.75 5.16
C TRP A 186 2.81 -14.40 5.27
N MET A 187 1.94 -15.42 5.27
CA MET A 187 0.50 -15.20 5.36
C MET A 187 0.07 -14.61 6.70
N ASP A 188 0.69 -15.03 7.79
CA ASP A 188 0.42 -14.51 9.14
C ASP A 188 0.86 -13.04 9.25
N ARG A 189 2.01 -12.66 8.72
CA ARG A 189 2.43 -11.26 8.60
C ARG A 189 1.43 -10.44 7.80
N ASP A 190 0.98 -10.93 6.65
CA ASP A 190 0.03 -10.23 5.80
C ASP A 190 -1.35 -10.10 6.47
N ASP A 191 -1.74 -11.04 7.33
CA ASP A 191 -2.96 -10.97 8.12
C ASP A 191 -2.86 -9.89 9.21
N ILE A 192 -1.72 -9.77 9.88
CA ILE A 192 -1.43 -8.69 10.84
C ILE A 192 -1.52 -7.33 10.13
N LEU A 193 -0.85 -7.18 9.00
CA LEU A 193 -0.86 -5.94 8.22
C LEU A 193 -2.24 -5.57 7.68
N ALA A 194 -3.04 -6.56 7.27
CA ALA A 194 -4.41 -6.33 6.81
C ALA A 194 -5.30 -5.83 7.95
N SER A 195 -5.22 -6.48 9.11
CA SER A 195 -5.96 -6.09 10.32
C SER A 195 -5.56 -4.70 10.80
N TRP A 196 -4.26 -4.41 10.81
CA TRP A 196 -3.74 -3.08 11.15
C TRP A 196 -4.27 -2.00 10.19
N ARG A 197 -4.24 -2.24 8.87
CA ARG A 197 -4.75 -1.27 7.88
C ARG A 197 -6.24 -0.97 8.05
N ILE A 198 -7.03 -2.00 8.34
CA ILE A 198 -8.48 -1.86 8.61
C ILE A 198 -8.71 -0.99 9.85
N ALA A 199 -8.02 -1.33 10.96
CA ALA A 199 -8.15 -0.59 12.21
C ALA A 199 -7.73 0.87 12.05
N GLU A 200 -6.60 1.11 11.39
CA GLU A 200 -6.06 2.45 11.21
C GLU A 200 -6.91 3.30 10.26
N ALA A 201 -7.35 2.76 9.13
CA ALA A 201 -8.27 3.45 8.22
C ALA A 201 -9.59 3.78 8.92
N GLY A 202 -10.16 2.83 9.68
CA GLY A 202 -11.39 3.06 10.45
C GLY A 202 -11.22 4.13 11.51
N ARG A 203 -10.12 4.13 12.27
CA ARG A 203 -9.81 5.15 13.28
C ARG A 203 -9.72 6.57 12.68
N LEU A 204 -9.23 6.68 11.46
CA LEU A 204 -9.04 7.93 10.72
C LEU A 204 -10.28 8.35 9.90
N GLY A 205 -11.38 7.58 9.92
CA GLY A 205 -12.57 7.85 9.12
C GLY A 205 -12.35 7.69 7.62
N LEU A 206 -11.33 6.92 7.22
CA LEU A 206 -11.00 6.64 5.83
C LEU A 206 -11.74 5.40 5.32
N SER A 207 -12.05 5.40 4.03
CA SER A 207 -12.78 4.29 3.40
C SER A 207 -11.88 3.08 3.18
N TRP A 208 -12.37 1.92 3.56
CA TRP A 208 -11.75 0.64 3.22
C TRP A 208 -12.82 -0.40 2.87
N TRP A 209 -12.49 -1.32 1.98
CA TRP A 209 -13.40 -2.38 1.56
C TRP A 209 -12.73 -3.75 1.65
N SER A 210 -13.48 -4.71 2.18
CA SER A 210 -13.07 -6.11 2.19
C SER A 210 -13.23 -6.74 0.80
N VAL A 211 -12.22 -7.47 0.37
CA VAL A 211 -12.21 -8.18 -0.92
C VAL A 211 -12.04 -9.68 -0.66
N ASP A 212 -13.09 -10.45 -0.95
CA ASP A 212 -13.16 -11.91 -0.74
C ASP A 212 -13.23 -12.70 -2.06
N GLY A 213 -13.34 -11.98 -3.19
CA GLY A 213 -13.51 -12.53 -4.53
C GLY A 213 -14.96 -12.74 -4.93
N GLY A 214 -15.94 -12.43 -4.08
CA GLY A 214 -17.37 -12.51 -4.40
C GLY A 214 -17.85 -11.39 -5.33
N ARG A 215 -17.14 -10.25 -5.36
CA ARG A 215 -17.43 -9.15 -6.29
C ARG A 215 -16.52 -9.23 -7.51
N GLU A 216 -17.11 -9.10 -8.70
CA GLU A 216 -16.32 -9.00 -9.94
C GLU A 216 -15.47 -7.76 -9.99
N GLN A 217 -14.29 -7.83 -10.62
CA GLN A 217 -13.34 -6.72 -10.71
C GLN A 217 -13.94 -5.48 -11.41
N ALA A 218 -14.82 -5.67 -12.39
CA ALA A 218 -15.52 -4.56 -13.04
C ALA A 218 -16.45 -3.82 -12.07
N ALA A 219 -17.21 -4.56 -11.26
CA ALA A 219 -18.10 -3.98 -10.25
C ALA A 219 -17.33 -3.31 -9.10
N LEU A 220 -16.15 -3.86 -8.73
CA LEU A 220 -15.27 -3.24 -7.74
C LEU A 220 -14.69 -1.93 -8.27
N ALA A 221 -14.26 -1.89 -9.54
CA ALA A 221 -13.74 -0.68 -10.17
C ALA A 221 -14.84 0.39 -10.34
N ALA A 222 -16.06 0.01 -10.72
CA ALA A 222 -17.19 0.95 -10.80
C ALA A 222 -17.54 1.56 -9.43
N ALA A 223 -17.50 0.78 -8.37
CA ALA A 223 -17.69 1.29 -7.02
C ALA A 223 -16.55 2.24 -6.60
N ALA A 224 -15.29 1.92 -6.93
CA ALA A 224 -14.15 2.79 -6.68
C ALA A 224 -14.26 4.11 -7.48
N ALA A 225 -14.71 4.05 -8.73
CA ALA A 225 -15.00 5.25 -9.54
C ALA A 225 -16.00 6.17 -8.84
N ALA A 226 -17.11 5.61 -8.35
CA ALA A 226 -18.13 6.36 -7.63
C ALA A 226 -17.58 6.96 -6.31
N HIS A 227 -16.75 6.21 -5.58
CA HIS A 227 -16.08 6.69 -4.37
C HIS A 227 -15.19 7.91 -4.66
N PHE A 228 -14.35 7.84 -5.69
CA PHE A 228 -13.46 8.93 -6.10
C PHE A 228 -14.18 10.09 -6.81
N GLY A 229 -15.48 9.97 -7.07
CA GLY A 229 -16.28 11.01 -7.70
C GLY A 229 -16.16 11.07 -9.22
N PHE A 230 -15.64 10.02 -9.86
CA PHE A 230 -15.73 9.90 -11.32
C PHE A 230 -17.19 9.77 -11.73
N ARG A 231 -17.66 10.63 -12.59
CA ARG A 231 -19.01 10.54 -13.18
C ARG A 231 -19.02 9.38 -14.17
N GLY A 232 -20.10 8.60 -14.18
CA GLY A 232 -20.30 7.58 -15.19
C GLY A 232 -20.21 8.25 -16.57
N GLY A 233 -19.32 7.77 -17.43
CA GLY A 233 -19.29 8.21 -18.81
C GLY A 233 -20.63 7.88 -19.43
N SER A 234 -21.38 8.89 -19.84
CA SER A 234 -22.51 8.70 -20.74
C SER A 234 -21.93 8.19 -22.05
N THR A 235 -22.12 6.90 -22.35
CA THR A 235 -21.96 6.33 -23.69
C THR A 235 -23.07 6.82 -24.55
#